data_c66a7ff69ad8fcb687e79d679c049092
#
_entry.id   c66a7ff69ad8fcb687e79d679c049092
#
_cell.length_a   1.000
_cell.length_b   1.000
_cell.length_c   1.000
_cell.angle_alpha   90.00
_cell.angle_beta   90.00
_cell.angle_gamma   90.00
#
_symmetry.space_group_name_H-M   'P 1'
#
loop_
_entity.id
_entity.type
_entity.pdbx_description
1 polymer ?
#
loop_
_entity_poly.entity_id
_entity_poly.type
_entity_poly.pdbx_seq_one_letter_code
_entity_poly.pdbx_strand_id
1 'polypeptide(L)'
;MEGSEEEIIDQDAVNELVDYALAHGVNYFDTAPPYCQGKSEKATGEALRRHPRDSYYIATKMSNHRLAGQGLSTQEMYDQSVAMYRKSFRELSTDYFDYYLMHIVGSGDGMPTLMERFFDNGLLDFLLKEREAGRIRNLGFSYHGDVEVFDYLLSRHDEFKWDFVQIQLNYVDYRHASGRNFNAEYLHAELEKRGIPAVVMEPLLGGRLSSLTDYLNGRLKQRRPEDSIASWAFRFAGSFPGVLTVLSGMTYMEHLLDNLATYSPLEICDKDEMDLLEDTAQIMSRYESVPCTACQYCMPCPYGVNIPAVFAHYNKCINEGNVPSSRQSPEYAKARRAFLVGYDRSVPKLRQASHCIGCAQCISHCPQTINIPAQMQRIDAFAENLKQNTL
;
A
#
# COMPACT_ATOMS: atom_id res chain seq x y z
N MET A 1 0.56 -20.14 24.27
CA MET A 1 0.38 -19.11 23.21
C MET A 1 1.70 -19.02 22.47
N GLU A 2 1.93 -19.94 21.58
CA GLU A 2 3.10 -19.96 20.71
C GLU A 2 2.84 -19.03 19.54
N GLY A 3 3.83 -18.18 19.31
CA GLY A 3 3.79 -16.98 18.54
C GLY A 3 3.38 -17.11 17.09
N SER A 4 2.88 -15.99 16.57
CA SER A 4 2.97 -15.67 15.13
C SER A 4 4.36 -16.04 14.64
N GLU A 5 4.48 -16.88 13.61
CA GLU A 5 5.76 -17.11 12.96
C GLU A 5 6.39 -15.74 12.68
N GLU A 6 7.56 -15.55 13.23
CA GLU A 6 8.33 -14.32 13.07
C GLU A 6 8.69 -14.22 11.59
N GLU A 7 8.25 -13.17 10.88
CA GLU A 7 8.68 -12.96 9.50
C GLU A 7 10.21 -12.89 9.47
N ILE A 8 10.84 -13.84 8.81
CA ILE A 8 12.28 -13.86 8.60
C ILE A 8 12.53 -13.14 7.28
N ILE A 9 13.35 -12.08 7.32
CA ILE A 9 13.82 -11.42 6.11
C ILE A 9 15.03 -12.20 5.60
N ASP A 10 14.98 -12.65 4.37
CA ASP A 10 16.14 -13.18 3.64
C ASP A 10 17.01 -11.99 3.19
N GLN A 11 18.02 -11.68 4.01
CA GLN A 11 18.90 -10.55 3.75
C GLN A 11 19.71 -10.71 2.47
N ASP A 12 20.08 -11.94 2.10
CA ASP A 12 20.84 -12.19 0.87
C ASP A 12 19.98 -11.90 -0.35
N ALA A 13 18.70 -12.31 -0.34
CA ALA A 13 17.75 -11.97 -1.39
C ALA A 13 17.49 -10.45 -1.48
N VAL A 14 17.37 -9.75 -0.34
CA VAL A 14 17.25 -8.28 -0.31
C VAL A 14 18.50 -7.63 -0.92
N ASN A 15 19.68 -8.11 -0.57
CA ASN A 15 20.93 -7.60 -1.11
C ASN A 15 21.01 -7.78 -2.63
N GLU A 16 20.65 -8.96 -3.14
CA GLU A 16 20.64 -9.25 -4.57
C GLU A 16 19.67 -8.33 -5.34
N LEU A 17 18.44 -8.14 -4.81
CA LEU A 17 17.45 -7.24 -5.40
C LEU A 17 17.96 -5.79 -5.44
N VAL A 18 18.53 -5.30 -4.35
CA VAL A 18 19.05 -3.91 -4.26
C VAL A 18 20.24 -3.71 -5.19
N ASP A 19 21.17 -4.66 -5.24
CA ASP A 19 22.35 -4.61 -6.13
C ASP A 19 21.90 -4.55 -7.60
N TYR A 20 20.97 -5.42 -7.97
CA TYR A 20 20.44 -5.45 -9.34
C TYR A 20 19.67 -4.17 -9.68
N ALA A 21 18.82 -3.69 -8.78
CA ALA A 21 18.05 -2.48 -8.94
C ALA A 21 18.96 -1.25 -9.21
N LEU A 22 19.96 -1.04 -8.36
CA LEU A 22 20.93 0.05 -8.51
C LEU A 22 21.73 -0.05 -9.80
N ALA A 23 22.19 -1.24 -10.17
CA ALA A 23 22.92 -1.47 -11.41
C ALA A 23 22.10 -1.15 -12.67
N HIS A 24 20.76 -1.15 -12.56
CA HIS A 24 19.83 -0.89 -13.68
C HIS A 24 19.06 0.44 -13.53
N GLY A 25 19.54 1.36 -12.67
CA GLY A 25 19.04 2.73 -12.60
C GLY A 25 17.89 2.97 -11.63
N VAL A 26 17.43 1.97 -10.88
CA VAL A 26 16.50 2.17 -9.77
C VAL A 26 17.27 2.70 -8.58
N ASN A 27 16.96 3.92 -8.16
CA ASN A 27 17.75 4.60 -7.13
C ASN A 27 16.90 5.21 -5.99
N TYR A 28 15.59 5.00 -5.96
CA TYR A 28 14.71 5.47 -4.90
C TYR A 28 14.20 4.29 -4.07
N PHE A 29 14.55 4.26 -2.78
CA PHE A 29 14.20 3.18 -1.85
C PHE A 29 13.29 3.71 -0.75
N ASP A 30 12.05 3.20 -0.72
CA ASP A 30 11.02 3.59 0.24
C ASP A 30 10.86 2.53 1.33
N THR A 31 10.88 2.96 2.58
CA THR A 31 10.62 2.13 3.75
C THR A 31 9.86 2.89 4.83
N ALA A 32 9.57 2.24 5.95
CA ALA A 32 8.99 2.88 7.13
C ALA A 32 9.23 2.02 8.39
N PRO A 33 9.23 2.63 9.60
CA PRO A 33 9.42 1.92 10.85
C PRO A 33 8.53 0.68 11.07
N PRO A 34 7.23 0.65 10.70
CA PRO A 34 6.38 -0.52 10.94
C PRO A 34 6.46 -1.60 9.86
N TYR A 35 7.15 -1.35 8.73
CA TYR A 35 7.17 -2.30 7.62
C TYR A 35 7.89 -3.60 8.00
N CYS A 36 7.40 -4.74 7.52
CA CYS A 36 7.92 -6.07 7.83
C CYS A 36 8.10 -6.28 9.36
N GLN A 37 7.08 -5.94 10.14
CA GLN A 37 7.11 -6.05 11.61
C GLN A 37 8.26 -5.27 12.27
N GLY A 38 8.66 -4.13 11.67
CA GLY A 38 9.73 -3.27 12.17
C GLY A 38 11.14 -3.65 11.73
N LYS A 39 11.28 -4.56 10.76
CA LYS A 39 12.58 -5.05 10.28
C LYS A 39 13.02 -4.43 8.96
N SER A 40 12.11 -3.75 8.24
CA SER A 40 12.37 -3.25 6.88
C SER A 40 13.47 -2.20 6.83
N GLU A 41 13.47 -1.20 7.74
CA GLU A 41 14.52 -0.17 7.75
C GLU A 41 15.91 -0.76 7.92
N LYS A 42 16.06 -1.73 8.84
CA LYS A 42 17.34 -2.40 9.08
C LYS A 42 17.80 -3.18 7.86
N ALA A 43 16.92 -3.98 7.26
CA ALA A 43 17.27 -4.79 6.09
C ALA A 43 17.63 -3.91 4.88
N THR A 44 16.87 -2.81 4.67
CA THR A 44 17.15 -1.82 3.63
C THR A 44 18.49 -1.12 3.89
N GLY A 45 18.76 -0.70 5.13
CA GLY A 45 20.02 -0.06 5.51
C GLY A 45 21.23 -0.99 5.33
N GLU A 46 21.10 -2.28 5.70
CA GLU A 46 22.15 -3.28 5.48
C GLU A 46 22.46 -3.49 4.00
N ALA A 47 21.45 -3.50 3.14
CA ALA A 47 21.67 -3.63 1.70
C ALA A 47 22.30 -2.37 1.11
N LEU A 48 21.76 -1.19 1.40
CA LEU A 48 22.17 0.09 0.80
C LEU A 48 23.56 0.55 1.22
N ARG A 49 24.00 0.32 2.48
CA ARG A 49 25.35 0.71 2.95
C ARG A 49 26.51 0.07 2.20
N ARG A 50 26.24 -0.93 1.37
CA ARG A 50 27.21 -1.60 0.50
C ARG A 50 27.54 -0.77 -0.74
N HIS A 51 26.78 0.28 -1.00
CA HIS A 51 26.88 1.17 -2.16
C HIS A 51 27.22 2.60 -1.74
N PRO A 52 27.80 3.42 -2.63
CA PRO A 52 28.04 4.84 -2.37
C PRO A 52 26.73 5.56 -1.99
N ARG A 53 26.76 6.34 -0.89
CA ARG A 53 25.55 7.00 -0.34
C ARG A 53 24.90 7.97 -1.33
N ASP A 54 25.64 8.54 -2.23
CA ASP A 54 25.20 9.48 -3.28
C ASP A 54 24.62 8.79 -4.53
N SER A 55 24.67 7.45 -4.59
CA SER A 55 24.10 6.68 -5.71
C SER A 55 22.62 6.36 -5.55
N TYR A 56 22.02 6.66 -4.38
CA TYR A 56 20.61 6.34 -4.09
C TYR A 56 19.94 7.34 -3.17
N TYR A 57 18.62 7.33 -3.20
CA TYR A 57 17.74 8.10 -2.34
C TYR A 57 17.04 7.20 -1.33
N ILE A 58 17.02 7.61 -0.05
CA ILE A 58 16.28 6.94 1.01
C ILE A 58 15.04 7.76 1.34
N ALA A 59 13.88 7.10 1.32
CA ALA A 59 12.64 7.62 1.86
C ALA A 59 12.22 6.79 3.08
N THR A 60 11.95 7.46 4.22
CA THR A 60 11.31 6.84 5.38
C THR A 60 10.32 7.79 6.03
N LYS A 61 9.62 7.35 7.10
CA LYS A 61 8.38 7.99 7.50
C LYS A 61 8.25 8.13 9.02
N MET A 62 7.60 9.20 9.47
CA MET A 62 7.12 9.37 10.85
C MET A 62 5.86 8.55 11.08
N SER A 63 6.02 7.31 11.53
CA SER A 63 4.93 6.32 11.63
C SER A 63 4.29 6.27 13.03
N ASN A 64 4.01 7.44 13.61
CA ASN A 64 3.44 7.57 14.96
C ASN A 64 1.90 7.36 15.03
N HIS A 65 1.27 6.87 13.96
CA HIS A 65 -0.18 6.64 13.91
C HIS A 65 -0.68 5.63 14.95
N ARG A 66 0.18 4.71 15.41
CA ARG A 66 -0.18 3.76 16.48
C ARG A 66 -0.13 4.37 17.88
N LEU A 67 0.43 5.55 18.04
CA LEU A 67 0.47 6.27 19.31
C LEU A 67 -0.80 7.09 19.55
N ALA A 68 -1.46 7.52 18.46
CA ALA A 68 -2.70 8.29 18.54
C ALA A 68 -3.81 7.48 19.22
N GLY A 69 -4.60 8.15 20.05
CA GLY A 69 -5.70 7.52 20.79
C GLY A 69 -5.29 6.61 21.95
N GLN A 70 -3.99 6.53 22.30
CA GLN A 70 -3.52 5.75 23.45
C GLN A 70 -3.59 6.50 24.79
N GLY A 71 -4.09 7.74 24.78
CA GLY A 71 -4.16 8.56 25.98
C GLY A 71 -2.82 9.09 26.48
N LEU A 72 -1.83 9.16 25.58
CA LEU A 72 -0.52 9.76 25.85
C LEU A 72 -0.66 11.27 26.04
N SER A 73 0.14 11.83 26.94
CA SER A 73 0.31 13.28 27.00
C SER A 73 0.99 13.81 25.74
N THR A 74 0.80 15.10 25.44
CA THR A 74 1.44 15.79 24.33
C THR A 74 2.96 15.60 24.34
N GLN A 75 3.59 15.66 25.51
CA GLN A 75 5.04 15.45 25.66
C GLN A 75 5.47 14.01 25.39
N GLU A 76 4.72 13.01 25.88
CA GLU A 76 5.01 11.60 25.62
C GLU A 76 4.88 11.26 24.14
N MET A 77 3.86 11.80 23.44
CA MET A 77 3.68 11.65 22.01
C MET A 77 4.89 12.23 21.24
N TYR A 78 5.35 13.43 21.63
CA TYR A 78 6.52 14.05 21.04
C TYR A 78 7.77 13.20 21.26
N ASP A 79 8.07 12.84 22.51
CA ASP A 79 9.30 12.13 22.86
C ASP A 79 9.38 10.75 22.17
N GLN A 80 8.28 10.01 22.10
CA GLN A 80 8.24 8.73 21.39
C GLN A 80 8.39 8.91 19.88
N SER A 81 7.81 9.96 19.31
CA SER A 81 7.95 10.27 17.88
C SER A 81 9.39 10.66 17.53
N VAL A 82 10.03 11.49 18.34
CA VAL A 82 11.45 11.85 18.16
C VAL A 82 12.37 10.65 18.36
N ALA A 83 12.07 9.78 19.31
CA ALA A 83 12.81 8.52 19.50
C ALA A 83 12.71 7.61 18.27
N MET A 84 11.53 7.50 17.65
CA MET A 84 11.31 6.79 16.39
C MET A 84 12.14 7.39 15.25
N TYR A 85 12.10 8.71 15.07
CA TYR A 85 12.91 9.43 14.08
C TYR A 85 14.41 9.11 14.23
N ARG A 86 14.93 9.19 15.45
CA ARG A 86 16.35 8.90 15.75
C ARG A 86 16.70 7.41 15.55
N LYS A 87 15.73 6.51 15.77
CA LYS A 87 15.91 5.08 15.51
C LYS A 87 16.11 4.83 14.02
N SER A 88 15.33 5.47 13.14
CA SER A 88 15.44 5.30 11.69
C SER A 88 16.84 5.60 11.15
N PHE A 89 17.55 6.59 11.70
CA PHE A 89 18.97 6.84 11.32
C PHE A 89 19.88 5.65 11.61
N ARG A 90 19.71 5.03 12.77
CA ARG A 90 20.52 3.87 13.17
C ARG A 90 20.21 2.65 12.33
N GLU A 91 18.93 2.37 12.13
CA GLU A 91 18.49 1.21 11.34
C GLU A 91 18.92 1.34 9.87
N LEU A 92 18.77 2.52 9.28
CA LEU A 92 19.14 2.80 7.88
C LEU A 92 20.64 3.12 7.71
N SER A 93 21.41 3.23 8.79
CA SER A 93 22.86 3.54 8.76
C SER A 93 23.18 4.78 7.91
N THR A 94 22.46 5.88 8.12
CA THR A 94 22.61 7.13 7.36
C THR A 94 22.61 8.35 8.27
N ASP A 95 23.19 9.46 7.81
CA ASP A 95 23.22 10.75 8.52
C ASP A 95 22.15 11.73 8.03
N TYR A 96 21.46 11.42 6.94
CA TYR A 96 20.36 12.21 6.38
C TYR A 96 19.39 11.35 5.59
N PHE A 97 18.12 11.78 5.53
CA PHE A 97 17.11 11.23 4.66
C PHE A 97 16.94 12.13 3.44
N ASP A 98 16.87 11.53 2.25
CA ASP A 98 16.57 12.29 1.04
C ASP A 98 15.10 12.69 1.02
N TYR A 99 14.21 11.80 1.47
CA TYR A 99 12.77 12.02 1.58
C TYR A 99 12.27 11.56 2.94
N TYR A 100 11.53 12.43 3.62
CA TYR A 100 10.91 12.08 4.90
C TYR A 100 9.44 12.45 4.89
N LEU A 101 8.56 11.55 5.37
CA LEU A 101 7.12 11.73 5.25
C LEU A 101 6.43 11.73 6.62
N MET A 102 5.46 12.61 6.81
CA MET A 102 4.40 12.41 7.78
C MET A 102 3.55 11.24 7.29
N HIS A 103 3.51 10.13 8.03
CA HIS A 103 2.95 8.85 7.54
C HIS A 103 1.45 8.75 7.78
N ILE A 104 0.69 8.31 6.77
CA ILE A 104 -0.74 7.99 6.83
C ILE A 104 -1.55 9.18 7.41
N VAL A 105 -1.38 10.37 6.85
CA VAL A 105 -2.23 11.50 7.21
C VAL A 105 -3.63 11.33 6.60
N GLY A 106 -4.67 11.80 7.30
CA GLY A 106 -6.07 11.59 6.90
C GLY A 106 -6.69 10.29 7.44
N SER A 107 -5.91 9.41 8.08
CA SER A 107 -6.43 8.23 8.77
C SER A 107 -6.99 8.56 10.16
N GLY A 108 -7.64 7.60 10.79
CA GLY A 108 -8.27 7.77 12.11
C GLY A 108 -9.48 8.70 12.03
N ASP A 109 -9.57 9.65 12.95
CA ASP A 109 -10.67 10.63 13.02
C ASP A 109 -10.42 11.90 12.17
N GLY A 110 -9.53 11.82 11.17
CA GLY A 110 -9.23 12.93 10.28
C GLY A 110 -8.44 14.05 10.95
N MET A 111 -9.00 15.27 10.94
CA MET A 111 -8.32 16.46 11.49
C MET A 111 -7.91 16.34 12.97
N PRO A 112 -8.74 15.85 13.92
CA PRO A 112 -8.31 15.65 15.31
C PRO A 112 -7.07 14.76 15.43
N THR A 113 -7.02 13.65 14.68
CA THR A 113 -5.86 12.75 14.67
C THR A 113 -4.61 13.42 14.08
N LEU A 114 -4.76 14.26 13.04
CA LEU A 114 -3.66 15.03 12.48
C LEU A 114 -3.08 16.00 13.51
N MET A 115 -3.96 16.76 14.22
CA MET A 115 -3.55 17.73 15.23
C MET A 115 -2.80 17.05 16.38
N GLU A 116 -3.35 15.99 16.96
CA GLU A 116 -2.71 15.20 18.02
C GLU A 116 -1.32 14.70 17.63
N ARG A 117 -1.18 14.20 16.40
CA ARG A 117 0.05 13.55 15.94
C ARG A 117 1.17 14.50 15.59
N PHE A 118 0.88 15.70 15.10
CA PHE A 118 1.89 16.54 14.46
C PHE A 118 1.88 18.01 14.88
N PHE A 119 0.72 18.56 15.24
CA PHE A 119 0.59 20.00 15.50
C PHE A 119 0.61 20.34 17.00
N ASP A 120 -0.28 19.72 17.78
CA ASP A 120 -0.46 20.07 19.21
C ASP A 120 0.78 19.79 20.07
N ASN A 121 1.62 18.85 19.60
CA ASN A 121 2.85 18.43 20.26
C ASN A 121 4.12 19.11 19.71
N GLY A 122 4.02 19.93 18.66
CA GLY A 122 5.17 20.60 18.03
C GLY A 122 6.07 19.68 17.18
N LEU A 123 5.61 18.47 16.86
CA LEU A 123 6.40 17.53 16.07
C LEU A 123 6.63 18.02 14.64
N LEU A 124 5.66 18.72 14.02
CA LEU A 124 5.86 19.31 12.70
C LEU A 124 6.96 20.37 12.72
N ASP A 125 6.98 21.23 13.74
CA ASP A 125 8.05 22.22 13.90
C ASP A 125 9.43 21.57 14.05
N PHE A 126 9.49 20.44 14.75
CA PHE A 126 10.72 19.65 14.85
C PHE A 126 11.15 19.13 13.46
N LEU A 127 10.25 18.56 12.67
CA LEU A 127 10.57 18.05 11.32
C LEU A 127 11.01 19.17 10.38
N LEU A 128 10.39 20.35 10.45
CA LEU A 128 10.80 21.53 9.68
C LEU A 128 12.22 21.97 10.05
N LYS A 129 12.57 22.00 11.34
CA LYS A 129 13.95 22.29 11.80
C LYS A 129 14.95 21.23 11.35
N GLU A 130 14.56 19.96 11.31
CA GLU A 130 15.43 18.89 10.79
C GLU A 130 15.67 19.05 9.28
N ARG A 131 14.69 19.56 8.52
CA ARG A 131 14.86 19.94 7.12
C ARG A 131 15.80 21.13 6.96
N GLU A 132 15.61 22.19 7.74
CA GLU A 132 16.52 23.37 7.74
C GLU A 132 17.97 22.98 8.08
N ALA A 133 18.15 22.00 8.97
CA ALA A 133 19.46 21.47 9.35
C ALA A 133 20.06 20.49 8.32
N GLY A 134 19.33 20.16 7.24
CA GLY A 134 19.79 19.27 6.17
C GLY A 134 19.76 17.78 6.51
N ARG A 135 19.21 17.38 7.67
CA ARG A 135 19.02 15.98 8.03
C ARG A 135 17.80 15.36 7.33
N ILE A 136 16.85 16.18 6.93
CA ILE A 136 15.80 15.86 5.96
C ILE A 136 16.02 16.75 4.74
N ARG A 137 16.20 16.19 3.56
CA ARG A 137 16.39 16.98 2.34
C ARG A 137 15.07 17.42 1.73
N ASN A 138 14.10 16.50 1.69
CA ASN A 138 12.76 16.77 1.20
C ASN A 138 11.74 16.28 2.23
N LEU A 139 10.85 17.17 2.69
CA LEU A 139 9.79 16.87 3.64
C LEU A 139 8.43 16.87 2.95
N GLY A 140 7.69 15.79 3.12
CA GLY A 140 6.36 15.62 2.57
C GLY A 140 5.45 14.80 3.47
N PHE A 141 4.36 14.30 2.91
CA PHE A 141 3.44 13.42 3.63
C PHE A 141 2.86 12.33 2.72
N SER A 142 2.49 11.20 3.31
CA SER A 142 1.68 10.18 2.64
C SER A 142 0.23 10.30 3.08
N TYR A 143 -0.65 10.45 2.11
CA TYR A 143 -2.08 10.68 2.34
C TYR A 143 -2.89 9.38 2.21
N HIS A 144 -3.80 9.20 3.19
CA HIS A 144 -4.81 8.14 3.18
C HIS A 144 -6.09 8.62 3.87
N GLY A 145 -7.21 8.60 3.19
CA GLY A 145 -8.54 8.70 3.79
C GLY A 145 -9.19 10.08 3.69
N ASP A 146 -9.20 10.84 4.77
CA ASP A 146 -9.98 12.08 4.88
C ASP A 146 -9.43 13.21 4.01
N VAL A 147 -10.22 13.64 3.03
CA VAL A 147 -9.83 14.70 2.08
C VAL A 147 -9.69 16.07 2.74
N GLU A 148 -10.41 16.36 3.84
CA GLU A 148 -10.24 17.62 4.57
C GLU A 148 -8.80 17.78 5.10
N VAL A 149 -8.17 16.67 5.51
CA VAL A 149 -6.77 16.66 5.95
C VAL A 149 -5.83 16.97 4.79
N PHE A 150 -6.08 16.39 3.63
CA PHE A 150 -5.30 16.66 2.42
C PHE A 150 -5.40 18.14 2.02
N ASP A 151 -6.61 18.65 1.91
CA ASP A 151 -6.88 20.05 1.53
C ASP A 151 -6.29 21.03 2.56
N TYR A 152 -6.42 20.73 3.85
CA TYR A 152 -5.80 21.52 4.93
C TYR A 152 -4.29 21.62 4.76
N LEU A 153 -3.60 20.50 4.59
CA LEU A 153 -2.14 20.48 4.43
C LEU A 153 -1.70 21.20 3.15
N LEU A 154 -2.44 21.06 2.06
CA LEU A 154 -2.15 21.79 0.83
C LEU A 154 -2.44 23.30 0.95
N SER A 155 -3.47 23.70 1.68
CA SER A 155 -3.75 25.12 1.93
C SER A 155 -2.65 25.83 2.70
N ARG A 156 -1.85 25.07 3.45
CA ARG A 156 -0.69 25.56 4.22
C ARG A 156 0.64 25.36 3.47
N HIS A 157 0.60 25.05 2.18
CA HIS A 157 1.82 24.81 1.41
C HIS A 157 2.77 26.02 1.42
N ASP A 158 2.25 27.25 1.37
CA ASP A 158 3.08 28.46 1.43
C ASP A 158 3.86 28.59 2.73
N GLU A 159 3.38 28.02 3.82
CA GLU A 159 4.03 28.00 5.12
C GLU A 159 4.99 26.80 5.25
N PHE A 160 4.50 25.59 4.97
CA PHE A 160 5.27 24.37 5.20
C PHE A 160 6.19 23.99 4.05
N LYS A 161 5.95 24.49 2.83
CA LYS A 161 6.76 24.23 1.63
C LYS A 161 6.94 22.73 1.43
N TRP A 162 5.83 21.99 1.24
CA TRP A 162 5.91 20.57 0.96
C TRP A 162 6.72 20.31 -0.30
N ASP A 163 7.78 19.52 -0.19
CA ASP A 163 8.66 19.20 -1.31
C ASP A 163 8.06 18.13 -2.23
N PHE A 164 7.17 17.29 -1.70
CA PHE A 164 6.44 16.25 -2.42
C PHE A 164 5.26 15.73 -1.59
N VAL A 165 4.34 15.01 -2.24
CA VAL A 165 3.26 14.28 -1.56
C VAL A 165 3.13 12.88 -2.13
N GLN A 166 2.97 11.89 -1.27
CA GLN A 166 2.74 10.51 -1.66
C GLN A 166 1.25 10.20 -1.65
N ILE A 167 0.71 9.82 -2.81
CA ILE A 167 -0.70 9.50 -3.01
C ILE A 167 -0.88 8.11 -3.59
N GLN A 168 -2.00 7.47 -3.27
CA GLN A 168 -2.44 6.25 -3.93
C GLN A 168 -2.98 6.61 -5.33
N LEU A 169 -2.38 6.03 -6.38
CA LEU A 169 -2.79 6.29 -7.76
C LEU A 169 -2.66 5.04 -8.61
N ASN A 170 -3.79 4.53 -9.08
CA ASN A 170 -3.91 3.43 -10.03
C ASN A 170 -5.19 3.64 -10.86
N TYR A 171 -5.38 2.90 -11.95
CA TYR A 171 -6.50 3.12 -12.85
C TYR A 171 -7.88 2.82 -12.26
N VAL A 172 -7.97 2.08 -11.13
CA VAL A 172 -9.24 1.88 -10.42
C VAL A 172 -9.52 3.07 -9.50
N ASP A 173 -8.59 3.40 -8.60
CA ASP A 173 -8.80 4.48 -7.63
C ASP A 173 -8.73 5.87 -8.26
N TYR A 174 -8.34 5.97 -9.52
CA TYR A 174 -8.31 7.24 -10.22
C TYR A 174 -9.69 7.91 -10.22
N ARG A 175 -10.76 7.14 -10.53
CA ARG A 175 -12.15 7.62 -10.53
C ARG A 175 -13.13 6.76 -9.74
N HIS A 176 -12.71 5.57 -9.30
CA HIS A 176 -13.57 4.60 -8.65
C HIS A 176 -13.02 4.20 -7.26
N ALA A 177 -12.40 5.16 -6.55
CA ALA A 177 -11.93 4.93 -5.20
C ALA A 177 -13.08 4.53 -4.28
N SER A 178 -12.81 3.62 -3.36
CA SER A 178 -13.80 3.06 -2.44
C SER A 178 -13.43 3.28 -0.97
N GLY A 179 -14.42 3.17 -0.09
CA GLY A 179 -14.25 3.39 1.33
C GLY A 179 -14.03 4.85 1.66
N ARG A 180 -12.95 5.17 2.38
CA ARG A 180 -12.53 6.55 2.67
C ARG A 180 -11.50 7.07 1.67
N ASN A 181 -11.01 6.24 0.76
CA ASN A 181 -10.08 6.70 -0.25
C ASN A 181 -10.77 7.69 -1.17
N PHE A 182 -10.07 8.73 -1.54
CA PHE A 182 -10.54 9.75 -2.46
C PHE A 182 -10.00 9.51 -3.87
N ASN A 183 -10.78 9.90 -4.90
CA ASN A 183 -10.36 9.71 -6.28
C ASN A 183 -9.01 10.39 -6.55
N ALA A 184 -8.06 9.62 -7.08
CA ALA A 184 -6.71 10.11 -7.34
C ALA A 184 -6.68 11.19 -8.44
N GLU A 185 -7.69 11.27 -9.30
CA GLU A 185 -7.89 12.38 -10.25
C GLU A 185 -7.89 13.73 -9.54
N TYR A 186 -8.66 13.86 -8.45
CA TYR A 186 -8.68 15.07 -7.64
C TYR A 186 -7.35 15.33 -6.94
N LEU A 187 -6.82 14.31 -6.28
CA LEU A 187 -5.58 14.44 -5.50
C LEU A 187 -4.41 14.88 -6.38
N HIS A 188 -4.25 14.24 -7.54
CA HIS A 188 -3.21 14.58 -8.50
C HIS A 188 -3.40 15.99 -9.07
N ALA A 189 -4.62 16.36 -9.47
CA ALA A 189 -4.92 17.69 -10.01
C ALA A 189 -4.60 18.82 -9.01
N GLU A 190 -4.89 18.61 -7.70
CA GLU A 190 -4.58 19.60 -6.67
C GLU A 190 -3.07 19.75 -6.40
N LEU A 191 -2.30 18.66 -6.56
CA LEU A 191 -0.83 18.70 -6.50
C LEU A 191 -0.25 19.42 -7.73
N GLU A 192 -0.69 19.04 -8.94
CA GLU A 192 -0.25 19.65 -10.20
C GLU A 192 -0.48 21.17 -10.21
N LYS A 193 -1.67 21.59 -9.79
CA LYS A 193 -2.04 23.02 -9.68
C LYS A 193 -1.09 23.83 -8.80
N ARG A 194 -0.46 23.18 -7.80
CA ARG A 194 0.49 23.82 -6.88
C ARG A 194 1.95 23.55 -7.24
N GLY A 195 2.21 22.78 -8.28
CA GLY A 195 3.56 22.38 -8.67
C GLY A 195 4.24 21.45 -7.66
N ILE A 196 3.48 20.71 -6.85
CA ILE A 196 4.00 19.77 -5.86
C ILE A 196 4.16 18.40 -6.52
N PRO A 197 5.37 17.82 -6.58
CA PRO A 197 5.58 16.49 -7.15
C PRO A 197 4.82 15.39 -6.39
N ALA A 198 4.29 14.42 -7.12
CA ALA A 198 3.64 13.25 -6.56
C ALA A 198 4.58 12.03 -6.53
N VAL A 199 4.66 11.34 -5.40
CA VAL A 199 5.16 9.97 -5.33
C VAL A 199 3.94 9.05 -5.33
N VAL A 200 3.93 8.07 -6.22
CA VAL A 200 2.77 7.16 -6.36
C VAL A 200 2.99 5.91 -5.53
N MET A 201 2.04 5.62 -4.64
CA MET A 201 1.92 4.34 -3.95
C MET A 201 0.71 3.55 -4.45
N GLU A 202 0.68 2.25 -4.18
CA GLU A 202 -0.40 1.33 -4.56
C GLU A 202 -0.73 1.31 -6.07
N PRO A 203 0.26 1.37 -6.96
CA PRO A 203 0.00 1.32 -8.41
C PRO A 203 -0.69 0.01 -8.81
N LEU A 204 -0.42 -1.09 -8.09
CA LEU A 204 -1.04 -2.40 -8.29
C LEU A 204 -2.21 -2.70 -7.36
N LEU A 205 -2.66 -1.73 -6.54
CA LEU A 205 -3.78 -1.90 -5.60
C LEU A 205 -3.60 -3.17 -4.73
N GLY A 206 -2.43 -3.28 -4.08
CA GLY A 206 -2.06 -4.46 -3.27
C GLY A 206 -1.87 -5.74 -4.10
N GLY A 207 -1.46 -5.63 -5.35
CA GLY A 207 -1.28 -6.75 -6.28
C GLY A 207 -2.54 -7.16 -7.04
N ARG A 208 -3.70 -6.56 -6.75
CA ARG A 208 -4.96 -6.90 -7.43
C ARG A 208 -4.94 -6.61 -8.93
N LEU A 209 -4.14 -5.66 -9.36
CA LEU A 209 -4.01 -5.26 -10.76
C LEU A 209 -2.92 -6.03 -11.52
N SER A 210 -2.23 -6.96 -10.88
CA SER A 210 -1.25 -7.83 -11.54
C SER A 210 -1.88 -9.08 -12.18
N SER A 211 -3.12 -9.42 -11.81
CA SER A 211 -3.87 -10.56 -12.37
C SER A 211 -5.36 -10.26 -12.30
N LEU A 212 -5.99 -10.14 -13.46
CA LEU A 212 -7.41 -9.83 -13.61
C LEU A 212 -8.19 -11.09 -14.03
N THR A 213 -9.50 -10.94 -14.31
CA THR A 213 -10.28 -12.01 -14.93
C THR A 213 -9.74 -12.33 -16.32
N ASP A 214 -9.95 -13.56 -16.82
CA ASP A 214 -9.52 -13.98 -18.16
C ASP A 214 -10.04 -13.03 -19.25
N TYR A 215 -11.27 -12.53 -19.09
CA TYR A 215 -11.86 -11.56 -20.00
C TYR A 215 -11.08 -10.24 -20.05
N LEU A 216 -10.76 -9.68 -18.88
CA LEU A 216 -10.01 -8.41 -18.78
C LEU A 216 -8.55 -8.60 -19.21
N ASN A 217 -7.91 -9.70 -18.79
CA ASN A 217 -6.57 -10.05 -19.26
C ASN A 217 -6.53 -10.15 -20.78
N GLY A 218 -7.52 -10.81 -21.39
CA GLY A 218 -7.63 -10.95 -22.83
C GLY A 218 -7.73 -9.60 -23.56
N ARG A 219 -8.50 -8.64 -23.03
CA ARG A 219 -8.62 -7.30 -23.59
C ARG A 219 -7.28 -6.54 -23.57
N LEU A 220 -6.57 -6.58 -22.44
CA LEU A 220 -5.27 -5.91 -22.29
C LEU A 220 -4.23 -6.56 -23.23
N LYS A 221 -4.17 -7.90 -23.27
CA LYS A 221 -3.26 -8.65 -24.14
C LYS A 221 -3.55 -8.49 -25.62
N GLN A 222 -4.77 -8.21 -26.02
CA GLN A 222 -5.08 -7.88 -27.44
C GLN A 222 -4.44 -6.57 -27.88
N ARG A 223 -4.32 -5.60 -26.97
CA ARG A 223 -3.68 -4.31 -27.26
C ARG A 223 -2.16 -4.38 -27.18
N ARG A 224 -1.61 -5.08 -26.17
CA ARG A 224 -0.18 -5.30 -25.94
C ARG A 224 0.09 -6.76 -25.56
N PRO A 225 0.31 -7.64 -26.54
CA PRO A 225 0.44 -9.08 -26.31
C PRO A 225 1.59 -9.49 -25.40
N GLU A 226 2.72 -8.76 -25.51
CA GLU A 226 3.97 -9.10 -24.81
C GLU A 226 4.01 -8.49 -23.37
N ASP A 227 3.26 -7.41 -23.12
CA ASP A 227 3.28 -6.71 -21.84
C ASP A 227 2.65 -7.55 -20.74
N SER A 228 3.20 -7.55 -19.53
CA SER A 228 2.56 -8.14 -18.36
C SER A 228 1.26 -7.41 -18.02
N ILE A 229 0.37 -8.04 -17.25
CA ILE A 229 -0.84 -7.34 -16.76
C ILE A 229 -0.46 -6.24 -15.77
N ALA A 230 0.59 -6.47 -14.95
CA ALA A 230 1.09 -5.48 -14.00
C ALA A 230 1.64 -4.23 -14.69
N SER A 231 2.30 -4.37 -15.84
CA SER A 231 2.89 -3.24 -16.57
C SER A 231 1.86 -2.19 -16.97
N TRP A 232 0.61 -2.57 -17.24
CA TRP A 232 -0.47 -1.64 -17.53
C TRP A 232 -0.74 -0.65 -16.39
N ALA A 233 -0.74 -1.14 -15.15
CA ALA A 233 -0.95 -0.29 -13.98
C ALA A 233 0.26 0.62 -13.71
N PHE A 234 1.48 0.11 -13.92
CA PHE A 234 2.70 0.91 -13.81
C PHE A 234 2.78 1.99 -14.90
N ARG A 235 2.48 1.65 -16.14
CA ARG A 235 2.43 2.62 -17.25
C ARG A 235 1.36 3.67 -17.00
N PHE A 236 0.17 3.28 -16.54
CA PHE A 236 -0.87 4.22 -16.14
C PHE A 236 -0.36 5.22 -15.11
N ALA A 237 0.19 4.73 -14.00
CA ALA A 237 0.69 5.57 -12.92
C ALA A 237 1.83 6.50 -13.36
N GLY A 238 2.72 6.02 -14.23
CA GLY A 238 3.82 6.81 -14.79
C GLY A 238 3.43 7.77 -15.92
N SER A 239 2.18 7.73 -16.41
CA SER A 239 1.72 8.59 -17.51
C SER A 239 1.33 10.00 -17.09
N PHE A 240 1.24 10.28 -15.78
CA PHE A 240 0.79 11.58 -15.29
C PHE A 240 1.95 12.57 -15.12
N PRO A 241 1.77 13.84 -15.51
CA PRO A 241 2.77 14.88 -15.29
C PRO A 241 3.01 15.12 -13.80
N GLY A 242 4.22 15.51 -13.43
CA GLY A 242 4.57 15.79 -12.04
C GLY A 242 4.70 14.54 -11.14
N VAL A 243 4.56 13.34 -11.67
CA VAL A 243 4.91 12.11 -10.94
C VAL A 243 6.42 11.99 -10.88
N LEU A 244 6.96 12.05 -9.65
CA LEU A 244 8.39 11.94 -9.38
C LEU A 244 8.88 10.50 -9.51
N THR A 245 8.14 9.57 -8.91
CA THR A 245 8.42 8.13 -8.96
C THR A 245 7.17 7.32 -8.63
N VAL A 246 7.16 6.06 -9.09
CA VAL A 246 6.11 5.08 -8.79
C VAL A 246 6.72 3.96 -7.96
N LEU A 247 6.18 3.75 -6.76
CA LEU A 247 6.67 2.75 -5.82
C LEU A 247 6.18 1.35 -6.19
N SER A 248 7.01 0.36 -5.97
CA SER A 248 6.68 -1.05 -6.16
C SER A 248 7.24 -1.92 -5.03
N GLY A 249 6.40 -2.77 -4.45
CA GLY A 249 6.79 -3.78 -3.46
C GLY A 249 7.33 -5.04 -4.14
N MET A 250 8.51 -4.95 -4.74
CA MET A 250 9.15 -6.07 -5.44
C MET A 250 9.70 -7.10 -4.44
N THR A 251 9.08 -8.26 -4.36
CA THR A 251 9.49 -9.35 -3.46
C THR A 251 10.43 -10.33 -4.14
N TYR A 252 10.31 -10.49 -5.46
CA TYR A 252 11.08 -11.44 -6.26
C TYR A 252 11.79 -10.74 -7.41
N MET A 253 12.87 -11.34 -7.90
CA MET A 253 13.65 -10.82 -9.02
C MET A 253 12.78 -10.63 -10.28
N GLU A 254 11.82 -11.53 -10.52
CA GLU A 254 10.89 -11.44 -11.64
C GLU A 254 10.06 -10.16 -11.62
N HIS A 255 9.67 -9.68 -10.42
CA HIS A 255 8.96 -8.40 -10.30
C HIS A 255 9.84 -7.21 -10.69
N LEU A 256 11.11 -7.25 -10.26
CA LEU A 256 12.09 -6.20 -10.62
C LEU A 256 12.36 -6.18 -12.12
N LEU A 257 12.56 -7.34 -12.73
CA LEU A 257 12.80 -7.47 -14.17
C LEU A 257 11.62 -6.95 -15.00
N ASP A 258 10.39 -7.31 -14.62
CA ASP A 258 9.17 -6.85 -15.31
C ASP A 258 8.99 -5.32 -15.19
N ASN A 259 9.24 -4.77 -13.98
CA ASN A 259 9.17 -3.34 -13.76
C ASN A 259 10.26 -2.57 -14.54
N LEU A 260 11.48 -3.09 -14.59
CA LEU A 260 12.55 -2.49 -15.39
C LEU A 260 12.19 -2.51 -16.87
N ALA A 261 11.65 -3.61 -17.40
CA ALA A 261 11.17 -3.67 -18.78
C ALA A 261 10.08 -2.63 -19.07
N THR A 262 9.21 -2.37 -18.07
CA THR A 262 8.13 -1.38 -18.20
C THR A 262 8.66 0.07 -18.21
N TYR A 263 9.69 0.37 -17.41
CA TYR A 263 10.18 1.75 -17.22
C TYR A 263 11.42 2.12 -18.04
N SER A 264 12.01 1.18 -18.78
CA SER A 264 13.28 1.42 -19.50
C SER A 264 13.21 1.09 -20.98
N PRO A 265 12.64 1.97 -21.81
CA PRO A 265 11.99 3.25 -21.51
C PRO A 265 10.52 3.12 -21.10
N LEU A 266 10.02 4.05 -20.30
CA LEU A 266 8.60 4.16 -20.05
C LEU A 266 7.85 4.63 -21.30
N GLU A 267 6.93 3.82 -21.78
CA GLU A 267 5.96 4.21 -22.79
C GLU A 267 4.67 4.63 -22.08
N ILE A 268 4.35 5.93 -22.08
CA ILE A 268 3.12 6.45 -21.49
C ILE A 268 1.88 5.89 -22.21
N CYS A 269 0.78 5.74 -21.48
CA CYS A 269 -0.49 5.31 -22.06
C CYS A 269 -1.02 6.38 -23.02
N ASP A 270 -1.39 5.96 -24.23
CA ASP A 270 -2.15 6.82 -25.14
C ASP A 270 -3.63 6.94 -24.71
N LYS A 271 -4.40 7.77 -25.43
CA LYS A 271 -5.82 8.00 -25.10
C LYS A 271 -6.64 6.71 -25.14
N ASP A 272 -6.43 5.86 -26.15
CA ASP A 272 -7.20 4.61 -26.30
C ASP A 272 -6.85 3.62 -25.18
N GLU A 273 -5.61 3.61 -24.72
CA GLU A 273 -5.15 2.81 -23.58
C GLU A 273 -5.72 3.34 -22.25
N MET A 274 -5.78 4.67 -22.06
CA MET A 274 -6.44 5.26 -20.91
C MET A 274 -7.94 4.94 -20.88
N ASP A 275 -8.63 5.02 -22.02
CA ASP A 275 -10.05 4.69 -22.15
C ASP A 275 -10.27 3.16 -21.87
N LEU A 276 -9.39 2.29 -22.36
CA LEU A 276 -9.42 0.86 -22.09
C LEU A 276 -9.24 0.53 -20.59
N LEU A 277 -8.36 1.26 -19.91
CA LEU A 277 -8.13 1.08 -18.47
C LEU A 277 -9.30 1.62 -17.64
N GLU A 278 -9.93 2.72 -18.06
CA GLU A 278 -11.16 3.23 -17.44
C GLU A 278 -12.31 2.22 -17.56
N ASP A 279 -12.53 1.65 -18.75
CA ASP A 279 -13.51 0.56 -18.96
C ASP A 279 -13.20 -0.65 -18.06
N THR A 280 -11.93 -0.99 -17.93
CA THR A 280 -11.47 -2.09 -17.06
C THR A 280 -11.80 -1.80 -15.60
N ALA A 281 -11.52 -0.59 -15.12
CA ALA A 281 -11.83 -0.13 -13.77
C ALA A 281 -13.35 -0.17 -13.49
N GLN A 282 -14.18 0.29 -14.44
CA GLN A 282 -15.64 0.25 -14.33
C GLN A 282 -16.18 -1.19 -14.22
N ILE A 283 -15.61 -2.13 -14.97
CA ILE A 283 -15.98 -3.54 -14.85
C ILE A 283 -15.56 -4.09 -13.49
N MET A 284 -14.35 -3.79 -13.04
CA MET A 284 -13.84 -4.23 -11.73
C MET A 284 -14.63 -3.67 -10.56
N SER A 285 -15.10 -2.42 -10.65
CA SER A 285 -15.89 -1.79 -9.58
C SER A 285 -17.26 -2.48 -9.32
N ARG A 286 -17.73 -3.31 -10.27
CA ARG A 286 -18.94 -4.11 -10.11
C ARG A 286 -18.73 -5.40 -9.32
N TYR A 287 -17.48 -5.79 -9.07
CA TYR A 287 -17.17 -6.98 -8.28
C TYR A 287 -17.14 -6.64 -6.79
N GLU A 288 -17.78 -7.47 -5.97
CA GLU A 288 -17.78 -7.32 -4.49
C GLU A 288 -16.45 -7.78 -3.87
N SER A 289 -15.33 -7.28 -4.40
CA SER A 289 -14.01 -7.55 -3.85
C SER A 289 -13.75 -6.75 -2.58
N VAL A 290 -12.90 -7.26 -1.70
CA VAL A 290 -12.45 -6.53 -0.51
C VAL A 290 -11.30 -5.59 -0.93
N PRO A 291 -11.36 -4.27 -0.64
CA PRO A 291 -10.32 -3.32 -1.04
C PRO A 291 -9.06 -3.41 -0.16
N CYS A 292 -8.57 -4.64 0.07
CA CYS A 292 -7.38 -4.89 0.87
C CYS A 292 -6.13 -4.81 0.01
N THR A 293 -5.14 -4.03 0.48
CA THR A 293 -3.84 -3.85 -0.17
C THR A 293 -2.72 -4.69 0.46
N ALA A 294 -3.09 -5.64 1.33
CA ALA A 294 -2.17 -6.54 2.03
C ALA A 294 -1.03 -5.84 2.82
N CYS A 295 -1.23 -4.60 3.23
CA CYS A 295 -0.23 -3.78 3.96
C CYS A 295 0.12 -4.30 5.35
N GLN A 296 -0.61 -5.28 5.88
CA GLN A 296 -0.42 -5.97 7.17
C GLN A 296 -0.57 -5.10 8.43
N TYR A 297 -1.02 -3.84 8.35
CA TYR A 297 -1.18 -3.00 9.54
C TYR A 297 -2.20 -3.52 10.56
N CYS A 298 -3.15 -4.34 10.11
CA CYS A 298 -4.11 -5.05 10.95
C CYS A 298 -3.51 -6.27 11.67
N MET A 299 -2.23 -6.58 11.46
CA MET A 299 -1.55 -7.73 12.05
C MET A 299 -0.61 -7.30 13.20
N PRO A 300 -0.34 -8.19 14.19
CA PRO A 300 -0.96 -9.50 14.35
C PRO A 300 -2.39 -9.42 14.89
N CYS A 301 -3.27 -10.29 14.40
CA CYS A 301 -4.60 -10.46 14.99
C CYS A 301 -4.47 -11.22 16.33
N PRO A 302 -5.03 -10.72 17.47
CA PRO A 302 -4.89 -11.39 18.75
C PRO A 302 -5.58 -12.77 18.81
N TYR A 303 -6.45 -13.06 17.85
CA TYR A 303 -7.15 -14.34 17.72
C TYR A 303 -6.55 -15.22 16.59
N GLY A 304 -5.39 -14.85 16.08
CA GLY A 304 -4.62 -15.66 15.14
C GLY A 304 -5.09 -15.63 13.68
N VAL A 305 -6.12 -14.84 13.33
CA VAL A 305 -6.61 -14.75 11.93
C VAL A 305 -5.55 -14.11 11.05
N ASN A 306 -5.24 -14.73 9.91
CA ASN A 306 -4.41 -14.11 8.87
C ASN A 306 -5.31 -13.27 7.95
N ILE A 307 -5.62 -12.06 8.40
CA ILE A 307 -6.56 -11.14 7.74
C ILE A 307 -6.16 -10.88 6.27
N PRO A 308 -4.90 -10.49 5.94
CA PRO A 308 -4.52 -10.24 4.55
C PRO A 308 -4.63 -11.47 3.65
N ALA A 309 -4.24 -12.64 4.13
CA ALA A 309 -4.30 -13.87 3.34
C ALA A 309 -5.74 -14.31 3.03
N VAL A 310 -6.68 -14.14 3.98
CA VAL A 310 -8.11 -14.40 3.77
C VAL A 310 -8.64 -13.50 2.65
N PHE A 311 -8.36 -12.21 2.69
CA PHE A 311 -8.82 -11.26 1.68
C PHE A 311 -8.16 -11.49 0.32
N ALA A 312 -6.85 -11.77 0.30
CA ALA A 312 -6.13 -12.06 -0.93
C ALA A 312 -6.71 -13.30 -1.64
N HIS A 313 -6.98 -14.38 -0.89
CA HIS A 313 -7.62 -15.58 -1.43
C HIS A 313 -9.02 -15.28 -2.00
N TYR A 314 -9.86 -14.55 -1.23
CA TYR A 314 -11.21 -14.20 -1.67
C TYR A 314 -11.18 -13.36 -2.96
N ASN A 315 -10.35 -12.32 -3.01
CA ASN A 315 -10.20 -11.46 -4.18
C ASN A 315 -9.65 -12.21 -5.39
N LYS A 316 -8.68 -13.11 -5.18
CA LYS A 316 -8.19 -14.01 -6.23
C LYS A 316 -9.32 -14.87 -6.81
N CYS A 317 -10.13 -15.47 -5.95
CA CYS A 317 -11.27 -16.28 -6.39
C CYS A 317 -12.32 -15.48 -7.17
N ILE A 318 -12.54 -14.20 -6.83
CA ILE A 318 -13.37 -13.30 -7.64
C ILE A 318 -12.77 -13.13 -9.03
N ASN A 319 -11.49 -12.80 -9.13
CA ASN A 319 -10.80 -12.59 -10.40
C ASN A 319 -10.82 -13.84 -11.29
N GLU A 320 -10.74 -15.04 -10.68
CA GLU A 320 -10.77 -16.34 -11.38
C GLU A 320 -12.19 -16.86 -11.66
N GLY A 321 -13.25 -16.12 -11.28
CA GLY A 321 -14.64 -16.57 -11.41
C GLY A 321 -15.02 -17.73 -10.47
N ASN A 322 -14.27 -17.92 -9.39
CA ASN A 322 -14.45 -18.99 -8.41
C ASN A 322 -15.33 -18.58 -7.20
N VAL A 323 -16.11 -17.51 -7.34
CA VAL A 323 -17.11 -17.06 -6.35
C VAL A 323 -18.49 -17.15 -6.99
N PRO A 324 -19.10 -18.36 -7.05
CA PRO A 324 -20.43 -18.52 -7.65
C PRO A 324 -21.51 -17.87 -6.78
N SER A 325 -22.53 -17.31 -7.41
CA SER A 325 -23.66 -16.65 -6.73
C SER A 325 -24.77 -17.63 -6.31
N SER A 326 -24.81 -18.82 -6.90
CA SER A 326 -25.81 -19.87 -6.60
C SER A 326 -25.34 -21.24 -7.09
N ARG A 327 -26.03 -22.28 -6.64
CA ARG A 327 -25.81 -23.67 -7.11
C ARG A 327 -26.10 -23.87 -8.60
N GLN A 328 -26.90 -22.99 -9.19
CA GLN A 328 -27.25 -23.00 -10.62
C GLN A 328 -26.22 -22.28 -11.48
N SER A 329 -25.21 -21.60 -10.85
CA SER A 329 -24.15 -20.90 -11.59
C SER A 329 -23.42 -21.88 -12.52
N PRO A 330 -23.06 -21.46 -13.74
CA PRO A 330 -22.22 -22.26 -14.61
C PRO A 330 -20.94 -22.67 -13.88
N GLU A 331 -20.50 -23.91 -14.10
CA GLU A 331 -19.28 -24.48 -13.47
C GLU A 331 -19.25 -24.45 -11.93
N TYR A 332 -20.41 -24.35 -11.25
CA TYR A 332 -20.49 -24.28 -9.77
C TYR A 332 -19.59 -25.30 -9.07
N ALA A 333 -19.59 -26.56 -9.49
CA ALA A 333 -18.79 -27.61 -8.85
C ALA A 333 -17.29 -27.36 -8.96
N LYS A 334 -16.83 -26.81 -10.09
CA LYS A 334 -15.41 -26.40 -10.31
C LYS A 334 -15.06 -25.21 -9.44
N ALA A 335 -15.86 -24.15 -9.47
CA ALA A 335 -15.65 -22.94 -8.69
C ALA A 335 -15.65 -23.23 -7.17
N ARG A 336 -16.63 -24.02 -6.68
CA ARG A 336 -16.70 -24.48 -5.29
C ARG A 336 -15.42 -25.20 -4.87
N ARG A 337 -14.95 -26.16 -5.69
CA ARG A 337 -13.72 -26.92 -5.40
C ARG A 337 -12.49 -26.00 -5.41
N ALA A 338 -12.37 -25.12 -6.40
CA ALA A 338 -11.26 -24.18 -6.51
C ALA A 338 -11.18 -23.26 -5.30
N PHE A 339 -12.32 -22.69 -4.88
CA PHE A 339 -12.40 -21.85 -3.69
C PHE A 339 -11.97 -22.62 -2.44
N LEU A 340 -12.59 -23.74 -2.11
CA LEU A 340 -12.36 -24.45 -0.85
C LEU A 340 -10.95 -25.03 -0.74
N VAL A 341 -10.45 -25.66 -1.82
CA VAL A 341 -9.09 -26.21 -1.84
C VAL A 341 -8.05 -25.09 -1.80
N GLY A 342 -8.29 -24.00 -2.53
CA GLY A 342 -7.43 -22.82 -2.51
C GLY A 342 -7.41 -22.16 -1.13
N TYR A 343 -8.55 -22.07 -0.47
CA TYR A 343 -8.64 -21.49 0.88
C TYR A 343 -7.82 -22.28 1.89
N ASP A 344 -7.95 -23.60 1.92
CA ASP A 344 -7.18 -24.46 2.83
C ASP A 344 -5.67 -24.45 2.55
N ARG A 345 -5.26 -24.18 1.28
CA ARG A 345 -3.85 -24.07 0.90
C ARG A 345 -3.24 -22.71 1.21
N SER A 346 -4.02 -21.63 1.00
CA SER A 346 -3.54 -20.26 1.16
C SER A 346 -3.63 -19.77 2.61
N VAL A 347 -4.58 -20.32 3.39
CA VAL A 347 -4.82 -19.88 4.78
C VAL A 347 -4.95 -21.11 5.67
N PRO A 348 -3.97 -21.38 6.54
CA PRO A 348 -4.05 -22.48 7.49
C PRO A 348 -5.36 -22.45 8.29
N LYS A 349 -5.96 -23.61 8.55
CA LYS A 349 -7.31 -23.72 9.16
C LYS A 349 -7.47 -22.90 10.45
N LEU A 350 -6.47 -22.89 11.32
CA LEU A 350 -6.47 -22.11 12.56
C LEU A 350 -6.31 -20.60 12.34
N ARG A 351 -6.12 -20.15 11.09
CA ARG A 351 -5.95 -18.75 10.72
C ARG A 351 -7.03 -18.23 9.77
N GLN A 352 -8.06 -19.04 9.52
CA GLN A 352 -9.17 -18.69 8.63
C GLN A 352 -10.16 -17.72 9.29
N ALA A 353 -11.06 -17.17 8.47
CA ALA A 353 -12.06 -16.18 8.87
C ALA A 353 -12.99 -16.64 10.00
N SER A 354 -13.26 -17.94 10.12
CA SER A 354 -14.06 -18.56 11.19
C SER A 354 -13.56 -18.30 12.62
N HIS A 355 -12.29 -17.94 12.77
CA HIS A 355 -11.71 -17.58 14.06
C HIS A 355 -11.90 -16.10 14.44
N CYS A 356 -12.52 -15.30 13.58
CA CYS A 356 -12.80 -13.90 13.87
C CYS A 356 -13.97 -13.75 14.86
N ILE A 357 -13.70 -13.21 16.03
CA ILE A 357 -14.73 -12.98 17.06
C ILE A 357 -15.39 -11.59 16.97
N GLY A 358 -15.04 -10.77 15.98
CA GLY A 358 -15.65 -9.45 15.82
C GLY A 358 -15.14 -8.36 16.80
N CYS A 359 -13.97 -8.51 17.42
CA CYS A 359 -13.45 -7.56 18.40
C CYS A 359 -13.12 -6.15 17.86
N ALA A 360 -13.12 -5.98 16.56
CA ALA A 360 -12.90 -4.71 15.84
C ALA A 360 -11.53 -4.01 16.04
N GLN A 361 -10.58 -4.57 16.79
CA GLN A 361 -9.27 -3.96 17.04
C GLN A 361 -8.46 -3.69 15.75
N CYS A 362 -8.70 -4.47 14.72
CA CYS A 362 -8.02 -4.32 13.42
C CYS A 362 -8.52 -3.11 12.58
N ILE A 363 -9.71 -2.56 12.86
CA ILE A 363 -10.33 -1.51 12.05
C ILE A 363 -9.52 -0.22 12.13
N SER A 364 -9.13 0.21 13.32
CA SER A 364 -8.37 1.44 13.55
C SER A 364 -6.99 1.45 12.88
N HIS A 365 -6.46 0.26 12.57
CA HIS A 365 -5.15 0.11 11.92
C HIS A 365 -5.24 0.00 10.39
N CYS A 366 -6.45 -0.12 9.83
CA CYS A 366 -6.63 -0.31 8.40
C CYS A 366 -6.62 1.04 7.65
N PRO A 367 -5.59 1.35 6.83
CA PRO A 367 -5.57 2.59 6.06
C PRO A 367 -6.67 2.63 4.98
N GLN A 368 -7.15 1.46 4.55
CA GLN A 368 -8.27 1.33 3.61
C GLN A 368 -9.65 1.37 4.30
N THR A 369 -9.68 1.57 5.61
CA THR A 369 -10.92 1.66 6.43
C THR A 369 -11.92 0.52 6.23
N ILE A 370 -11.40 -0.67 5.94
CA ILE A 370 -12.22 -1.87 5.77
C ILE A 370 -12.88 -2.24 7.09
N ASN A 371 -14.20 -2.46 7.08
CA ASN A 371 -14.85 -3.13 8.19
C ASN A 371 -14.46 -4.61 8.20
N ILE A 372 -13.24 -4.87 8.70
CA ILE A 372 -12.61 -6.20 8.66
C ILE A 372 -13.50 -7.29 9.29
N PRO A 373 -14.09 -7.11 10.48
CA PRO A 373 -14.98 -8.12 11.07
C PRO A 373 -16.16 -8.47 10.17
N ALA A 374 -16.83 -7.49 9.59
CA ALA A 374 -17.95 -7.72 8.69
C ALA A 374 -17.54 -8.50 7.43
N GLN A 375 -16.38 -8.17 6.87
CA GLN A 375 -15.84 -8.89 5.71
C GLN A 375 -15.43 -10.32 6.09
N MET A 376 -14.84 -10.54 7.27
CA MET A 376 -14.52 -11.89 7.76
C MET A 376 -15.78 -12.73 7.92
N GLN A 377 -16.83 -12.19 8.53
CA GLN A 377 -18.12 -12.87 8.69
C GLN A 377 -18.74 -13.23 7.33
N ARG A 378 -18.70 -12.30 6.35
CA ARG A 378 -19.20 -12.53 4.99
C ARG A 378 -18.46 -13.68 4.30
N ILE A 379 -17.12 -13.65 4.35
CA ILE A 379 -16.28 -14.67 3.71
C ILE A 379 -16.43 -16.03 4.39
N ASP A 380 -16.54 -16.07 5.71
CA ASP A 380 -16.76 -17.29 6.48
C ASP A 380 -18.12 -17.91 6.13
N ALA A 381 -19.19 -17.11 6.14
CA ALA A 381 -20.53 -17.57 5.75
C ALA A 381 -20.55 -18.12 4.31
N PHE A 382 -19.85 -17.45 3.39
CA PHE A 382 -19.70 -17.93 2.01
C PHE A 382 -18.98 -19.28 1.95
N ALA A 383 -17.85 -19.42 2.67
CA ALA A 383 -17.09 -20.66 2.73
C ALA A 383 -17.92 -21.81 3.32
N GLU A 384 -18.69 -21.55 4.40
CA GLU A 384 -19.57 -22.53 5.03
C GLU A 384 -20.71 -22.94 4.09
N ASN A 385 -21.34 -21.99 3.41
CA ASN A 385 -22.38 -22.31 2.39
C ASN A 385 -21.83 -23.19 1.28
N LEU A 386 -20.59 -22.94 0.83
CA LEU A 386 -19.92 -23.82 -0.14
C LEU A 386 -19.65 -25.20 0.43
N LYS A 387 -19.20 -25.34 1.68
CA LYS A 387 -18.95 -26.63 2.36
C LYS A 387 -20.25 -27.42 2.46
N GLN A 388 -21.32 -26.81 2.91
CA GLN A 388 -22.61 -27.39 3.12
C GLN A 388 -23.44 -27.56 1.81
N ASN A 389 -22.95 -26.99 0.69
CA ASN A 389 -23.65 -26.98 -0.58
C ASN A 389 -25.03 -26.29 -0.49
N THR A 390 -25.12 -25.15 0.18
CA THR A 390 -26.37 -24.41 0.50
C THR A 390 -26.41 -22.99 -0.11
N LEU A 391 -25.55 -22.70 -1.09
CA LEU A 391 -25.47 -21.42 -1.75
C LEU A 391 -26.74 -21.12 -2.55
#